data_c532acec2d03b29a4c107ef74d6f9ddd
#
_entry.id   c532acec2d03b29a4c107ef74d6f9ddd
#
_cell.length_a   1.000
_cell.length_b   1.000
_cell.length_c   1.000
_cell.angle_alpha   90.00
_cell.angle_beta   90.00
_cell.angle_gamma   90.00
#
_symmetry.space_group_name_H-M   'P 1'
#
loop_
_entity.id
_entity.type
_entity.pdbx_description
1 polymer ?
#
loop_
_entity_poly.entity_id
_entity_poly.type
_entity_poly.pdbx_seq_one_letter_code
_entity_poly.pdbx_strand_id
1 'polypeptide(L)'
;MKHDVPFRLSNQPITQPVNPPARPVITVVGGGFAGTALVLQLRQQPALAGAAIHLIEPREAPGPGLAYSARRPEYLLNVRPGGLSLYPAAPGHFTEWLACQPESAAGMPEFASRAAYGRYLREELTPALATADQDGIRWHQTTAIAAPLLPNGHRAVQLANGRRFESDAVVLALGNFPPPPPCGPDHRYLHHPGYHPDPWATGNIRRIGPDEEVLLIGSGLTAVDVLLALRHDGHRAPIAVVARHGRWPSAHGPAMPTYPNFYPELAAETTVTGIMAVFKRHLRAAAAQDIDWRPVLDSLRPNLGRIWAAWPLVEQRRFLRHLAGQWAVARHRSPPQNAQAVADLTAAGLVRLHVGTVREILPDGNRLRVRVRPPGEPNGWRTADHVISCAGPLLDYARIADPLVQGLRAAGHLTPDPLRLGLLTDAHGALLAADGTVAPGLFTLGPSRRPTYFESTAVPELRQQAAALAAHLAR
;
A
#
# COMPACT_ATOMS: atom_id res chain seq x y z
N MET A 1 -7.87 -31.22 -20.45
CA MET A 1 -9.27 -31.09 -20.00
C MET A 1 -9.24 -30.64 -18.54
N LYS A 2 -9.47 -29.34 -18.29
CA LYS A 2 -9.58 -28.80 -16.93
C LYS A 2 -11.07 -28.82 -16.60
N HIS A 3 -11.45 -29.61 -15.59
CA HIS A 3 -12.81 -29.63 -15.09
C HIS A 3 -13.05 -28.35 -14.29
N ASP A 4 -13.83 -27.43 -14.87
CA ASP A 4 -14.48 -26.37 -14.14
C ASP A 4 -15.53 -27.00 -13.21
N VAL A 5 -15.21 -27.07 -11.92
CA VAL A 5 -16.19 -27.42 -10.90
C VAL A 5 -16.92 -26.13 -10.55
N PRO A 6 -18.21 -25.99 -10.87
CA PRO A 6 -18.97 -24.82 -10.45
C PRO A 6 -19.14 -24.87 -8.92
N PHE A 7 -18.62 -23.84 -8.25
CA PHE A 7 -18.73 -23.65 -6.81
C PHE A 7 -20.22 -23.42 -6.46
N ARG A 8 -20.93 -24.48 -6.10
CA ARG A 8 -22.29 -24.38 -5.57
C ARG A 8 -22.20 -23.83 -4.15
N LEU A 9 -22.71 -22.62 -3.98
CA LEU A 9 -23.05 -22.10 -2.65
C LEU A 9 -24.04 -23.06 -2.04
N SER A 10 -23.63 -23.79 -0.99
CA SER A 10 -24.56 -24.66 -0.25
C SER A 10 -25.58 -23.80 0.50
N ASN A 11 -26.80 -23.75 0.02
CA ASN A 11 -27.96 -23.18 0.72
C ASN A 11 -28.36 -24.10 1.87
N GLN A 12 -27.49 -24.27 2.87
CA GLN A 12 -27.98 -24.84 4.12
C GLN A 12 -28.70 -23.75 4.92
N PRO A 13 -29.92 -23.96 5.34
CA PRO A 13 -30.65 -22.98 6.13
C PRO A 13 -29.92 -22.73 7.44
N ILE A 14 -29.78 -21.45 7.82
CA ILE A 14 -29.28 -21.02 9.13
C ILE A 14 -30.34 -21.44 10.15
N THR A 15 -30.16 -22.60 10.75
CA THR A 15 -31.12 -23.17 11.74
C THR A 15 -30.70 -22.83 13.16
N GLN A 16 -30.63 -21.53 13.50
CA GLN A 16 -30.85 -21.04 14.86
C GLN A 16 -31.27 -19.56 14.78
N PRO A 17 -32.32 -19.10 15.47
CA PRO A 17 -32.59 -17.68 15.63
C PRO A 17 -31.48 -17.11 16.50
N VAL A 18 -30.54 -16.40 15.87
CA VAL A 18 -29.54 -15.64 16.59
C VAL A 18 -30.22 -14.38 17.09
N ASN A 19 -30.38 -14.26 18.40
CA ASN A 19 -30.76 -12.99 19.01
C ASN A 19 -29.76 -11.93 18.52
N PRO A 20 -30.22 -10.74 18.14
CA PRO A 20 -29.32 -9.68 17.75
C PRO A 20 -28.30 -9.47 18.88
N PRO A 21 -27.01 -9.32 18.57
CA PRO A 21 -25.99 -9.16 19.59
C PRO A 21 -26.33 -7.93 20.44
N ALA A 22 -26.38 -8.08 21.75
CA ALA A 22 -26.58 -6.98 22.69
C ALA A 22 -25.45 -5.92 22.64
N ARG A 23 -24.40 -6.20 21.87
CA ARG A 23 -23.20 -5.38 21.73
C ARG A 23 -22.77 -5.32 20.24
N PRO A 24 -22.28 -4.16 19.72
CA PRO A 24 -21.85 -4.06 18.34
C PRO A 24 -20.73 -5.05 18.01
N VAL A 25 -20.83 -5.69 16.84
CA VAL A 25 -19.82 -6.58 16.29
C VAL A 25 -19.17 -5.89 15.10
N ILE A 26 -17.87 -5.60 15.19
CA ILE A 26 -17.09 -4.95 14.14
C ILE A 26 -16.04 -5.91 13.62
N THR A 27 -16.03 -6.15 12.32
CA THR A 27 -15.04 -7.00 11.67
C THR A 27 -14.06 -6.16 10.86
N VAL A 28 -12.76 -6.30 11.12
CA VAL A 28 -11.68 -5.69 10.35
C VAL A 28 -10.96 -6.76 9.55
N VAL A 29 -11.02 -6.67 8.23
CA VAL A 29 -10.38 -7.62 7.29
C VAL A 29 -9.05 -7.03 6.83
N GLY A 30 -7.96 -7.63 7.32
CA GLY A 30 -6.57 -7.21 7.12
C GLY A 30 -5.96 -6.65 8.40
N GLY A 31 -4.95 -7.34 8.93
CA GLY A 31 -4.24 -6.99 10.17
C GLY A 31 -2.90 -6.30 9.92
N GLY A 32 -2.72 -5.61 8.78
CA GLY A 32 -1.59 -4.72 8.55
C GLY A 32 -1.73 -3.38 9.28
N PHE A 33 -0.88 -2.40 8.96
CA PHE A 33 -0.90 -1.08 9.63
C PHE A 33 -2.31 -0.47 9.74
N ALA A 34 -3.06 -0.42 8.64
CA ALA A 34 -4.38 0.22 8.61
C ALA A 34 -5.39 -0.47 9.54
N GLY A 35 -5.45 -1.81 9.49
CA GLY A 35 -6.31 -2.58 10.39
C GLY A 35 -5.89 -2.49 11.84
N THR A 36 -4.59 -2.55 12.13
CA THR A 36 -4.04 -2.38 13.48
C THR A 36 -4.38 -1.01 14.05
N ALA A 37 -4.12 0.05 13.29
CA ALA A 37 -4.45 1.41 13.73
C ALA A 37 -5.96 1.56 14.01
N LEU A 38 -6.81 1.01 13.13
CA LEU A 38 -8.26 1.06 13.34
C LEU A 38 -8.68 0.31 14.60
N VAL A 39 -8.22 -0.91 14.78
CA VAL A 39 -8.57 -1.74 15.95
C VAL A 39 -8.18 -1.06 17.27
N LEU A 40 -6.99 -0.47 17.33
CA LEU A 40 -6.55 0.29 18.51
C LEU A 40 -7.38 1.55 18.71
N GLN A 41 -7.79 2.25 17.67
CA GLN A 41 -8.66 3.43 17.77
C GLN A 41 -10.09 3.08 18.15
N LEU A 42 -10.65 1.95 17.68
CA LEU A 42 -11.97 1.44 18.11
C LEU A 42 -11.99 1.16 19.61
N ARG A 43 -10.94 0.56 20.16
CA ARG A 43 -10.80 0.30 21.60
C ARG A 43 -10.75 1.56 22.47
N GLN A 44 -10.35 2.68 21.90
CA GLN A 44 -10.32 3.97 22.59
C GLN A 44 -11.67 4.72 22.57
N GLN A 45 -12.67 4.21 21.82
CA GLN A 45 -14.00 4.84 21.76
C GLN A 45 -14.87 4.39 22.94
N PRO A 46 -15.28 5.29 23.85
CA PRO A 46 -16.12 4.91 24.99
C PRO A 46 -17.47 4.29 24.58
N ALA A 47 -18.07 4.77 23.49
CA ALA A 47 -19.33 4.25 22.98
C ALA A 47 -19.22 2.80 22.43
N LEU A 48 -17.99 2.33 22.16
CA LEU A 48 -17.71 0.95 21.74
C LEU A 48 -17.13 0.10 22.87
N ALA A 49 -17.19 0.57 24.12
CA ALA A 49 -16.83 -0.25 25.28
C ALA A 49 -17.68 -1.52 25.28
N GLY A 50 -17.03 -2.68 25.24
CA GLY A 50 -17.70 -3.98 25.14
C GLY A 50 -18.12 -4.41 23.72
N ALA A 51 -17.81 -3.67 22.68
CA ALA A 51 -17.98 -4.14 21.29
C ALA A 51 -17.09 -5.36 21.02
N ALA A 52 -17.62 -6.34 20.30
CA ALA A 52 -16.84 -7.47 19.81
C ALA A 52 -16.08 -7.06 18.54
N ILE A 53 -14.77 -7.08 18.59
CA ILE A 53 -13.92 -6.75 17.42
C ILE A 53 -13.28 -8.01 16.88
N HIS A 54 -13.56 -8.37 15.63
CA HIS A 54 -12.94 -9.46 14.91
C HIS A 54 -11.87 -8.91 13.97
N LEU A 55 -10.60 -9.28 14.20
CA LEU A 55 -9.48 -8.98 13.29
C LEU A 55 -9.15 -10.21 12.47
N ILE A 56 -9.23 -10.12 11.14
CA ILE A 56 -8.96 -11.22 10.22
C ILE A 56 -7.64 -10.96 9.53
N GLU A 57 -6.63 -11.77 9.81
CA GLU A 57 -5.30 -11.68 9.22
C GLU A 57 -4.69 -13.08 9.09
N PRO A 58 -4.37 -13.54 7.87
CA PRO A 58 -3.87 -14.90 7.64
C PRO A 58 -2.42 -15.11 8.08
N ARG A 59 -1.62 -14.06 8.25
CA ARG A 59 -0.21 -14.18 8.63
C ARG A 59 -0.06 -14.65 10.07
N GLU A 60 1.13 -15.16 10.40
CA GLU A 60 1.51 -15.66 11.74
C GLU A 60 1.36 -14.62 12.85
N ALA A 61 1.45 -13.34 12.51
CA ALA A 61 1.24 -12.25 13.47
C ALA A 61 0.57 -11.07 12.77
N PRO A 62 -0.51 -10.51 13.34
CA PRO A 62 -1.07 -9.26 12.91
C PRO A 62 -0.17 -8.09 13.35
N GLY A 63 -0.33 -6.93 12.75
CA GLY A 63 0.43 -5.71 12.99
C GLY A 63 1.25 -5.28 11.78
N PRO A 64 2.34 -5.97 11.43
CA PRO A 64 3.26 -5.56 10.37
C PRO A 64 2.63 -5.53 8.96
N GLY A 65 1.70 -6.42 8.65
CA GLY A 65 1.19 -6.59 7.31
C GLY A 65 2.31 -6.89 6.30
N LEU A 66 2.07 -6.66 5.00
CA LEU A 66 3.08 -6.90 3.97
C LEU A 66 4.25 -5.91 4.06
N ALA A 67 3.95 -4.63 4.31
CA ALA A 67 4.93 -3.55 4.20
C ALA A 67 6.05 -3.58 5.26
N TYR A 68 5.78 -4.18 6.42
CA TYR A 68 6.67 -4.16 7.60
C TYR A 68 6.99 -5.55 8.14
N SER A 69 6.65 -6.62 7.41
CA SER A 69 6.97 -8.01 7.80
C SER A 69 8.40 -8.43 7.46
N ALA A 70 9.08 -7.71 6.57
CA ALA A 70 10.44 -8.01 6.17
C ALA A 70 11.42 -7.87 7.35
N ARG A 71 12.25 -8.91 7.58
CA ARG A 71 13.22 -8.96 8.68
C ARG A 71 14.62 -8.51 8.23
N ARG A 72 14.70 -7.62 7.23
CA ARG A 72 15.95 -7.14 6.65
C ARG A 72 16.28 -5.75 7.17
N PRO A 73 17.43 -5.53 7.80
CA PRO A 73 17.83 -4.23 8.35
C PRO A 73 18.07 -3.17 7.26
N GLU A 74 18.47 -3.59 6.05
CA GLU A 74 18.69 -2.72 4.89
C GLU A 74 17.40 -2.14 4.30
N TYR A 75 16.24 -2.71 4.63
CA TYR A 75 14.95 -2.16 4.19
C TYR A 75 14.54 -1.00 5.08
N LEU A 76 14.90 0.18 4.68
CA LEU A 76 14.59 1.40 5.43
C LEU A 76 13.19 1.95 5.08
N LEU A 77 12.61 2.59 6.07
CA LEU A 77 11.42 3.41 5.86
C LEU A 77 11.80 4.68 5.09
N ASN A 78 10.88 5.17 4.29
CA ASN A 78 11.04 6.40 3.51
C ASN A 78 10.40 7.63 4.18
N VAL A 79 10.15 7.53 5.49
CA VAL A 79 9.61 8.58 6.36
C VAL A 79 10.43 8.58 7.64
N ARG A 80 10.77 9.77 8.14
CA ARG A 80 11.49 9.92 9.42
C ARG A 80 10.63 9.46 10.59
N PRO A 81 11.24 8.96 11.69
CA PRO A 81 10.52 8.37 12.83
C PRO A 81 9.41 9.24 13.41
N GLY A 82 9.61 10.57 13.49
CA GLY A 82 8.62 11.50 14.03
C GLY A 82 7.27 11.55 13.28
N GLY A 83 7.20 10.98 12.06
CA GLY A 83 5.96 10.88 11.28
C GLY A 83 5.22 9.54 11.42
N LEU A 84 5.73 8.58 12.20
CA LEU A 84 5.35 7.17 12.10
C LEU A 84 4.57 6.61 13.30
N SER A 85 4.11 7.45 14.24
CA SER A 85 3.26 7.01 15.33
C SER A 85 1.96 6.36 14.84
N LEU A 86 1.49 5.32 15.56
CA LEU A 86 0.14 4.76 15.44
C LEU A 86 -0.96 5.71 15.93
N TYR A 87 -0.60 6.60 16.86
CA TYR A 87 -1.56 7.42 17.61
C TYR A 87 -1.57 8.87 17.13
N PRO A 88 -2.71 9.40 16.64
CA PRO A 88 -2.82 10.81 16.25
C PRO A 88 -2.49 11.77 17.39
N ALA A 89 -2.93 11.45 18.62
CA ALA A 89 -2.72 12.26 19.81
C ALA A 89 -1.30 12.22 20.36
N ALA A 90 -0.48 11.23 19.98
CA ALA A 90 0.90 11.04 20.43
C ALA A 90 1.86 10.90 19.22
N PRO A 91 2.12 11.97 18.46
CA PRO A 91 2.91 11.89 17.22
C PRO A 91 4.35 11.41 17.46
N GLY A 92 4.92 11.62 18.65
CA GLY A 92 6.27 11.15 19.04
C GLY A 92 6.38 9.70 19.47
N HIS A 93 5.27 8.99 19.65
CA HIS A 93 5.23 7.68 20.29
C HIS A 93 6.17 6.63 19.64
N PHE A 94 6.25 6.56 18.32
CA PHE A 94 7.21 5.66 17.66
C PHE A 94 8.66 6.09 17.90
N THR A 95 8.93 7.38 17.96
CA THR A 95 10.28 7.91 18.24
C THR A 95 10.72 7.55 19.66
N GLU A 96 9.83 7.67 20.62
CA GLU A 96 10.06 7.29 22.03
C GLU A 96 10.30 5.79 22.14
N TRP A 97 9.45 4.97 21.51
CA TRP A 97 9.65 3.52 21.45
C TRP A 97 11.00 3.16 20.82
N LEU A 98 11.35 3.77 19.68
CA LEU A 98 12.59 3.51 18.95
C LEU A 98 13.83 3.87 19.78
N ALA A 99 13.77 4.93 20.58
CA ALA A 99 14.86 5.36 21.46
C ALA A 99 15.25 4.28 22.49
N CYS A 100 14.30 3.42 22.86
CA CYS A 100 14.51 2.31 23.77
C CYS A 100 15.03 1.02 23.09
N GLN A 101 15.19 1.03 21.75
CA GLN A 101 15.59 -0.16 21.00
C GLN A 101 17.10 -0.24 20.80
N PRO A 102 17.67 -1.46 20.63
CA PRO A 102 19.10 -1.64 20.40
C PRO A 102 19.64 -0.86 19.19
N GLU A 103 18.83 -0.66 18.16
CA GLU A 103 19.20 0.09 16.96
C GLU A 103 19.53 1.57 17.25
N SER A 104 19.10 2.09 18.39
CA SER A 104 19.36 3.46 18.82
C SER A 104 20.52 3.59 19.79
N ALA A 105 21.22 2.50 20.14
CA ALA A 105 22.34 2.51 21.08
C ALA A 105 23.52 3.39 20.62
N ALA A 106 23.73 3.51 19.29
CA ALA A 106 24.74 4.38 18.70
C ALA A 106 24.21 5.77 18.29
N GLY A 107 22.98 6.11 18.70
CA GLY A 107 22.25 7.32 18.32
C GLY A 107 20.99 7.02 17.53
N MET A 108 20.02 7.95 17.57
CA MET A 108 18.76 7.80 16.85
C MET A 108 18.98 7.72 15.33
N PRO A 109 18.50 6.66 14.65
CA PRO A 109 18.61 6.59 13.22
C PRO A 109 17.68 7.63 12.54
N GLU A 110 18.19 8.33 11.53
CA GLU A 110 17.39 9.28 10.76
C GLU A 110 16.21 8.58 10.04
N PHE A 111 16.41 7.33 9.62
CA PHE A 111 15.39 6.46 9.03
C PHE A 111 15.47 5.08 9.70
N ALA A 112 14.37 4.67 10.30
CA ALA A 112 14.28 3.34 10.91
C ALA A 112 14.11 2.24 9.86
N SER A 113 14.47 0.99 10.21
CA SER A 113 14.19 -0.16 9.35
C SER A 113 12.70 -0.52 9.37
N ARG A 114 12.22 -1.12 8.26
CA ARG A 114 10.86 -1.71 8.20
C ARG A 114 10.66 -2.78 9.28
N ALA A 115 11.73 -3.53 9.61
CA ALA A 115 11.72 -4.55 10.64
C ALA A 115 11.47 -3.97 12.04
N ALA A 116 12.14 -2.87 12.39
CA ALA A 116 11.91 -2.16 13.65
C ALA A 116 10.46 -1.65 13.75
N TYR A 117 9.96 -1.07 12.68
CA TYR A 117 8.58 -0.60 12.65
C TYR A 117 7.56 -1.74 12.77
N GLY A 118 7.84 -2.89 12.13
CA GLY A 118 7.02 -4.08 12.27
C GLY A 118 7.00 -4.64 13.70
N ARG A 119 8.10 -4.56 14.45
CA ARG A 119 8.13 -4.90 15.89
C ARG A 119 7.25 -3.94 16.69
N TYR A 120 7.42 -2.64 16.49
CA TYR A 120 6.58 -1.62 17.12
C TYR A 120 5.08 -1.91 16.94
N LEU A 121 4.63 -2.14 15.71
CA LEU A 121 3.22 -2.42 15.43
C LEU A 121 2.72 -3.68 16.16
N ARG A 122 3.55 -4.70 16.26
CA ARG A 122 3.21 -5.95 16.93
C ARG A 122 3.13 -5.76 18.44
N GLU A 123 4.09 -5.07 19.02
CA GLU A 123 4.14 -4.80 20.46
C GLU A 123 2.96 -3.94 20.92
N GLU A 124 2.55 -2.96 20.12
CA GLU A 124 1.37 -2.14 20.40
C GLU A 124 0.05 -2.92 20.29
N LEU A 125 -0.04 -3.89 19.39
CA LEU A 125 -1.26 -4.67 19.20
C LEU A 125 -1.38 -5.83 20.20
N THR A 126 -0.29 -6.43 20.62
CA THR A 126 -0.26 -7.64 21.48
C THR A 126 -1.08 -7.49 22.77
N PRO A 127 -0.99 -6.41 23.54
CA PRO A 127 -1.79 -6.24 24.76
C PRO A 127 -3.30 -6.22 24.47
N ALA A 128 -3.71 -5.64 23.34
CA ALA A 128 -5.11 -5.58 22.96
C ALA A 128 -5.68 -6.95 22.54
N LEU A 129 -4.82 -7.85 22.03
CA LEU A 129 -5.21 -9.23 21.71
C LEU A 129 -5.25 -10.13 22.96
N ALA A 130 -4.45 -9.84 23.97
CA ALA A 130 -4.37 -10.67 25.20
C ALA A 130 -5.61 -10.54 26.10
N THR A 131 -6.38 -9.47 25.97
CA THR A 131 -7.60 -9.22 26.78
C THR A 131 -8.85 -9.93 26.25
N ALA A 132 -8.71 -11.00 25.49
CA ALA A 132 -9.73 -11.60 24.60
C ALA A 132 -10.94 -12.29 25.28
N ASP A 133 -11.04 -12.35 26.62
CA ASP A 133 -12.00 -13.28 27.24
C ASP A 133 -13.47 -12.82 27.31
N GLN A 134 -13.82 -11.54 27.19
CA GLN A 134 -15.23 -11.11 27.04
C GLN A 134 -15.45 -9.82 26.23
N ASP A 135 -14.48 -8.90 26.19
CA ASP A 135 -14.60 -7.57 25.55
C ASP A 135 -13.40 -7.26 24.64
N GLY A 136 -12.68 -8.27 24.14
CA GLY A 136 -11.40 -8.14 23.48
C GLY A 136 -11.47 -8.25 21.96
N ILE A 137 -10.30 -7.99 21.36
CA ILE A 137 -10.09 -8.22 19.92
C ILE A 137 -9.87 -9.72 19.70
N ARG A 138 -10.69 -10.33 18.87
CA ARG A 138 -10.53 -11.73 18.45
C ARG A 138 -9.79 -11.79 17.13
N TRP A 139 -8.54 -12.19 17.16
CA TRP A 139 -7.79 -12.45 15.93
C TRP A 139 -8.13 -13.82 15.36
N HIS A 140 -8.44 -13.84 14.05
CA HIS A 140 -8.66 -15.04 13.26
C HIS A 140 -7.51 -15.17 12.25
N GLN A 141 -6.65 -16.16 12.44
CA GLN A 141 -5.54 -16.46 11.51
C GLN A 141 -6.07 -17.19 10.26
N THR A 142 -6.79 -16.46 9.44
CA THR A 142 -7.41 -16.95 8.19
C THR A 142 -7.77 -15.78 7.29
N THR A 143 -8.38 -16.05 6.14
CA THR A 143 -8.90 -15.02 5.22
C THR A 143 -10.43 -14.96 5.28
N ALA A 144 -11.01 -13.76 5.12
CA ALA A 144 -12.42 -13.60 4.83
C ALA A 144 -12.65 -13.85 3.33
N ILE A 145 -13.64 -14.67 3.00
CA ILE A 145 -13.94 -15.04 1.61
C ILE A 145 -15.28 -14.48 1.11
N ALA A 146 -16.19 -14.12 2.02
CA ALA A 146 -17.46 -13.48 1.68
C ALA A 146 -18.01 -12.68 2.86
N ALA A 147 -18.86 -11.69 2.56
CA ALA A 147 -19.59 -10.89 3.54
C ALA A 147 -20.96 -10.44 2.97
N PRO A 148 -21.88 -11.38 2.61
CA PRO A 148 -23.19 -11.04 2.10
C PRO A 148 -24.00 -10.24 3.12
N LEU A 149 -24.87 -9.37 2.62
CA LEU A 149 -25.86 -8.65 3.42
C LEU A 149 -27.02 -9.58 3.79
N LEU A 150 -27.39 -9.58 5.05
CA LEU A 150 -28.53 -10.35 5.58
C LEU A 150 -29.80 -9.49 5.61
N PRO A 151 -31.01 -10.11 5.68
CA PRO A 151 -32.28 -9.39 5.79
C PRO A 151 -32.38 -8.47 7.02
N ASN A 152 -31.66 -8.80 8.10
CA ASN A 152 -31.59 -7.99 9.34
C ASN A 152 -30.64 -6.78 9.24
N GLY A 153 -30.01 -6.55 8.09
CA GLY A 153 -29.07 -5.45 7.86
C GLY A 153 -27.61 -5.73 8.25
N HIS A 154 -27.33 -6.86 8.92
CA HIS A 154 -25.96 -7.26 9.25
C HIS A 154 -25.25 -7.93 8.08
N ARG A 155 -23.94 -8.11 8.20
CA ARG A 155 -23.12 -8.86 7.25
C ARG A 155 -22.76 -10.24 7.79
N ALA A 156 -23.00 -11.30 7.01
CA ALA A 156 -22.55 -12.65 7.35
C ALA A 156 -21.10 -12.84 6.89
N VAL A 157 -20.13 -12.62 7.77
CA VAL A 157 -18.71 -12.81 7.45
C VAL A 157 -18.41 -14.31 7.38
N GLN A 158 -17.86 -14.75 6.24
CA GLN A 158 -17.44 -16.13 6.00
C GLN A 158 -15.92 -16.20 5.89
N LEU A 159 -15.33 -17.12 6.64
CA LEU A 159 -13.88 -17.34 6.68
C LEU A 159 -13.49 -18.59 5.89
N ALA A 160 -12.28 -18.61 5.34
CA ALA A 160 -11.76 -19.75 4.56
C ALA A 160 -11.66 -21.05 5.38
N ASN A 161 -11.59 -20.99 6.71
CA ASN A 161 -11.60 -22.14 7.59
C ASN A 161 -13.03 -22.66 7.94
N GLY A 162 -14.07 -22.17 7.26
CA GLY A 162 -15.46 -22.58 7.42
C GLY A 162 -16.23 -21.85 8.52
N ARG A 163 -15.59 -21.06 9.37
CA ARG A 163 -16.28 -20.27 10.41
C ARG A 163 -17.12 -19.17 9.78
N ARG A 164 -18.27 -18.88 10.42
CA ARG A 164 -19.19 -17.80 10.03
C ARG A 164 -19.67 -17.06 11.27
N PHE A 165 -19.89 -15.76 11.15
CA PHE A 165 -20.50 -14.93 12.19
C PHE A 165 -21.10 -13.68 11.57
N GLU A 166 -22.05 -13.06 12.28
CA GLU A 166 -22.67 -11.81 11.86
C GLU A 166 -21.85 -10.62 12.35
N SER A 167 -21.90 -9.52 11.62
CA SER A 167 -21.20 -8.29 11.93
C SER A 167 -22.05 -7.08 11.54
N ASP A 168 -22.12 -6.08 12.42
CA ASP A 168 -22.79 -4.80 12.17
C ASP A 168 -22.01 -3.96 11.17
N ALA A 169 -20.68 -4.01 11.26
CA ALA A 169 -19.78 -3.33 10.35
C ALA A 169 -18.61 -4.22 9.93
N VAL A 170 -18.34 -4.27 8.63
CA VAL A 170 -17.16 -4.91 8.04
C VAL A 170 -16.28 -3.87 7.40
N VAL A 171 -15.04 -3.77 7.85
CA VAL A 171 -14.05 -2.81 7.36
C VAL A 171 -12.98 -3.52 6.55
N LEU A 172 -12.87 -3.19 5.27
CA LEU A 172 -11.87 -3.71 4.36
C LEU A 172 -10.55 -2.93 4.52
N ALA A 173 -9.60 -3.47 5.28
CA ALA A 173 -8.24 -2.94 5.46
C ALA A 173 -7.22 -3.78 4.65
N LEU A 174 -7.54 -4.10 3.39
CA LEU A 174 -6.88 -5.11 2.56
C LEU A 174 -5.44 -4.75 2.16
N GLY A 175 -5.02 -3.50 2.34
CA GLY A 175 -3.69 -3.05 1.95
C GLY A 175 -3.49 -3.04 0.43
N ASN A 176 -2.27 -3.35 -0.01
CA ASN A 176 -1.91 -3.40 -1.43
C ASN A 176 -1.99 -4.83 -1.96
N PHE A 177 -2.55 -4.99 -3.14
CA PHE A 177 -2.50 -6.24 -3.90
C PHE A 177 -1.22 -6.33 -4.72
N PRO A 178 -0.72 -7.54 -5.00
CA PRO A 178 0.47 -7.75 -5.82
C PRO A 178 0.40 -7.00 -7.16
N PRO A 179 1.55 -6.60 -7.74
CA PRO A 179 1.58 -6.00 -9.06
C PRO A 179 0.87 -6.88 -10.09
N PRO A 180 0.16 -6.25 -11.06
CA PRO A 180 -0.40 -7.03 -12.16
C PRO A 180 0.74 -7.61 -13.02
N PRO A 181 0.51 -8.71 -13.74
CA PRO A 181 1.45 -9.20 -14.73
C PRO A 181 1.87 -8.06 -15.67
N PRO A 182 3.18 -7.82 -15.89
CA PRO A 182 3.67 -6.61 -16.56
C PRO A 182 3.34 -6.55 -18.06
N CYS A 183 2.92 -7.64 -18.69
CA CYS A 183 2.76 -7.69 -20.13
C CYS A 183 1.88 -8.83 -20.63
N GLY A 184 1.41 -8.66 -21.85
CA GLY A 184 0.95 -9.59 -22.87
C GLY A 184 -0.08 -10.67 -22.49
N PRO A 185 -0.62 -11.37 -23.48
CA PRO A 185 -1.53 -12.49 -23.25
C PRO A 185 -0.82 -13.81 -22.88
N ASP A 186 0.48 -13.93 -23.16
CA ASP A 186 1.26 -15.10 -22.76
C ASP A 186 1.69 -15.00 -21.32
N HIS A 187 1.13 -15.87 -20.50
CA HIS A 187 1.37 -15.91 -19.04
C HIS A 187 2.25 -17.09 -18.61
N ARG A 188 2.87 -17.85 -19.54
CA ARG A 188 3.71 -19.01 -19.20
C ARG A 188 4.86 -18.66 -18.28
N TYR A 189 5.41 -17.44 -18.40
CA TYR A 189 6.49 -16.96 -17.54
C TYR A 189 6.09 -16.83 -16.06
N LEU A 190 4.80 -16.72 -15.73
CA LEU A 190 4.33 -16.63 -14.34
C LEU A 190 4.66 -17.88 -13.52
N HIS A 191 4.84 -19.03 -14.19
CA HIS A 191 5.20 -20.30 -13.56
C HIS A 191 6.70 -20.61 -13.68
N HIS A 192 7.48 -19.74 -14.30
CA HIS A 192 8.92 -19.92 -14.44
C HIS A 192 9.63 -19.63 -13.11
N PRO A 193 10.56 -20.49 -12.63
CA PRO A 193 11.22 -20.33 -11.33
C PRO A 193 12.05 -19.04 -11.23
N GLY A 194 12.52 -18.49 -12.34
CA GLY A 194 13.22 -17.21 -12.42
C GLY A 194 12.31 -15.98 -12.42
N TYR A 195 10.97 -16.14 -12.46
CA TYR A 195 10.07 -14.99 -12.37
C TYR A 195 9.57 -14.77 -10.94
N HIS A 196 9.78 -13.56 -10.42
CA HIS A 196 9.40 -13.17 -9.05
C HIS A 196 8.32 -12.07 -9.10
N PRO A 197 7.03 -12.44 -9.03
CA PRO A 197 5.92 -11.48 -9.09
C PRO A 197 5.84 -10.61 -7.84
N ASP A 198 6.29 -11.13 -6.69
CA ASP A 198 6.29 -10.45 -5.40
C ASP A 198 7.68 -10.50 -4.77
N PRO A 199 8.42 -9.37 -4.75
CA PRO A 199 9.74 -9.31 -4.15
C PRO A 199 9.72 -9.43 -2.62
N TRP A 200 8.55 -9.24 -2.00
CA TRP A 200 8.37 -9.34 -0.56
C TRP A 200 8.11 -10.76 -0.06
N ALA A 201 7.83 -11.71 -0.98
CA ALA A 201 7.64 -13.11 -0.62
C ALA A 201 8.91 -13.69 0.01
N THR A 202 8.74 -14.34 1.14
CA THR A 202 9.85 -14.86 1.95
C THR A 202 10.72 -15.83 1.14
N GLY A 203 12.01 -15.57 1.08
CA GLY A 203 13.02 -16.46 0.48
C GLY A 203 13.22 -16.32 -1.03
N ASN A 204 12.35 -15.65 -1.78
CA ASN A 204 12.49 -15.54 -3.24
C ASN A 204 13.83 -14.91 -3.67
N ILE A 205 14.19 -13.78 -3.10
CA ILE A 205 15.43 -13.05 -3.46
C ILE A 205 16.69 -13.78 -2.96
N ARG A 206 16.61 -14.43 -1.78
CA ARG A 206 17.76 -15.14 -1.17
C ARG A 206 18.25 -16.36 -1.97
N ARG A 207 17.46 -16.84 -2.92
CA ARG A 207 17.81 -17.99 -3.78
C ARG A 207 18.58 -17.58 -5.03
N ILE A 208 18.74 -16.29 -5.27
CA ILE A 208 19.45 -15.74 -6.43
C ILE A 208 20.94 -15.85 -6.17
N GLY A 209 21.62 -16.55 -7.06
CA GLY A 209 23.07 -16.74 -6.99
C GLY A 209 23.88 -15.48 -7.22
N PRO A 210 25.14 -15.43 -6.77
CA PRO A 210 25.94 -14.21 -6.81
C PRO A 210 26.23 -13.68 -8.21
N ASP A 211 26.27 -14.54 -9.21
CA ASP A 211 26.68 -14.22 -10.57
C ASP A 211 25.53 -14.39 -11.60
N GLU A 212 24.31 -14.69 -11.15
CA GLU A 212 23.14 -14.84 -12.01
C GLU A 212 22.67 -13.48 -12.54
N GLU A 213 22.20 -13.45 -13.77
CA GLU A 213 21.70 -12.21 -14.39
C GLU A 213 20.31 -11.84 -13.87
N VAL A 214 20.18 -10.64 -13.30
CA VAL A 214 18.93 -10.12 -12.72
C VAL A 214 18.42 -8.92 -13.51
N LEU A 215 17.10 -8.94 -13.79
CA LEU A 215 16.38 -7.82 -14.37
C LEU A 215 15.24 -7.38 -13.43
N LEU A 216 15.24 -6.12 -12.99
CA LEU A 216 14.16 -5.51 -12.22
C LEU A 216 13.21 -4.74 -13.14
N ILE A 217 11.90 -4.91 -12.93
CA ILE A 217 10.86 -4.14 -13.62
C ILE A 217 10.35 -3.05 -12.70
N GLY A 218 10.71 -1.80 -12.99
CA GLY A 218 10.41 -0.63 -12.15
C GLY A 218 11.64 -0.11 -11.42
N SER A 219 11.68 1.19 -11.15
CA SER A 219 12.76 1.90 -10.45
C SER A 219 12.25 2.67 -9.22
N GLY A 220 11.14 2.24 -8.62
CA GLY A 220 10.61 2.81 -7.38
C GLY A 220 11.35 2.34 -6.14
N LEU A 221 10.86 2.73 -4.95
CA LEU A 221 11.44 2.33 -3.66
C LEU A 221 11.58 0.81 -3.49
N THR A 222 10.64 0.03 -4.03
CA THR A 222 10.74 -1.44 -4.01
C THR A 222 11.96 -1.93 -4.77
N ALA A 223 12.28 -1.32 -5.92
CA ALA A 223 13.47 -1.69 -6.69
C ALA A 223 14.75 -1.31 -5.95
N VAL A 224 14.75 -0.17 -5.24
CA VAL A 224 15.87 0.22 -4.36
C VAL A 224 16.07 -0.81 -3.26
N ASP A 225 15.01 -1.19 -2.55
CA ASP A 225 15.06 -2.18 -1.48
C ASP A 225 15.60 -3.54 -2.01
N VAL A 226 15.06 -4.03 -3.13
CA VAL A 226 15.48 -5.29 -3.77
C VAL A 226 16.95 -5.26 -4.19
N LEU A 227 17.38 -4.16 -4.82
CA LEU A 227 18.75 -3.98 -5.28
C LEU A 227 19.74 -4.03 -4.12
N LEU A 228 19.45 -3.30 -3.03
CA LEU A 228 20.30 -3.29 -1.84
C LEU A 228 20.31 -4.64 -1.13
N ALA A 229 19.17 -5.33 -1.09
CA ALA A 229 19.08 -6.67 -0.51
C ALA A 229 19.91 -7.70 -1.30
N LEU A 230 19.87 -7.68 -2.63
CA LEU A 230 20.70 -8.54 -3.47
C LEU A 230 22.20 -8.28 -3.22
N ARG A 231 22.61 -7.02 -3.11
CA ARG A 231 24.01 -6.66 -2.80
C ARG A 231 24.41 -7.11 -1.40
N HIS A 232 23.54 -6.94 -0.42
CA HIS A 232 23.77 -7.44 0.94
C HIS A 232 23.92 -8.97 1.00
N ASP A 233 23.15 -9.69 0.16
CA ASP A 233 23.24 -11.16 0.04
C ASP A 233 24.45 -11.62 -0.82
N GLY A 234 25.32 -10.72 -1.25
CA GLY A 234 26.57 -11.03 -1.95
C GLY A 234 26.43 -11.15 -3.48
N HIS A 235 25.33 -10.69 -4.07
CA HIS A 235 25.19 -10.67 -5.53
C HIS A 235 26.21 -9.72 -6.17
N ARG A 236 26.95 -10.17 -7.20
CA ARG A 236 28.09 -9.46 -7.81
C ARG A 236 27.81 -9.01 -9.23
N ALA A 237 27.02 -9.76 -9.99
CA ALA A 237 26.73 -9.45 -11.40
C ALA A 237 26.01 -8.10 -11.56
N PRO A 238 26.16 -7.41 -12.70
CA PRO A 238 25.40 -6.21 -13.00
C PRO A 238 23.89 -6.50 -13.04
N ILE A 239 23.11 -5.63 -12.39
CA ILE A 239 21.65 -5.72 -12.35
C ILE A 239 21.06 -4.76 -13.39
N ALA A 240 20.25 -5.30 -14.31
CA ALA A 240 19.49 -4.49 -15.26
C ALA A 240 18.18 -4.01 -14.61
N VAL A 241 17.84 -2.73 -14.81
CA VAL A 241 16.58 -2.16 -14.33
C VAL A 241 15.85 -1.53 -15.51
N VAL A 242 14.60 -1.94 -15.75
CA VAL A 242 13.77 -1.39 -16.82
C VAL A 242 12.68 -0.51 -16.21
N ALA A 243 12.66 0.78 -16.53
CA ALA A 243 11.68 1.72 -16.02
C ALA A 243 11.19 2.68 -17.10
N ARG A 244 9.88 3.02 -17.07
CA ARG A 244 9.24 3.86 -18.10
C ARG A 244 9.88 5.24 -18.27
N HIS A 245 10.34 5.82 -17.18
CA HIS A 245 10.88 7.18 -17.14
C HIS A 245 12.37 7.25 -16.79
N GLY A 246 13.03 6.12 -16.51
CA GLY A 246 14.45 6.05 -16.22
C GLY A 246 14.88 6.94 -15.04
N ARG A 247 14.08 6.99 -13.98
CA ARG A 247 14.35 7.84 -12.80
C ARG A 247 14.22 7.03 -11.52
N TRP A 248 15.18 7.20 -10.63
CA TRP A 248 15.11 6.76 -9.26
C TRP A 248 14.31 7.73 -8.39
N PRO A 249 13.74 7.31 -7.24
CA PRO A 249 13.18 8.22 -6.25
C PRO A 249 14.19 9.28 -5.84
N SER A 250 13.76 10.53 -5.71
CA SER A 250 14.62 11.58 -5.18
C SER A 250 15.08 11.26 -3.76
N ALA A 251 16.29 11.64 -3.40
CA ALA A 251 16.74 11.54 -2.01
C ALA A 251 16.00 12.52 -1.11
N HIS A 252 15.81 12.16 0.17
CA HIS A 252 15.51 13.17 1.17
C HIS A 252 16.64 14.18 1.28
N GLY A 253 16.30 15.45 1.52
CA GLY A 253 17.24 16.47 1.92
C GLY A 253 17.52 16.44 3.43
N PRO A 254 18.47 17.23 3.91
CA PRO A 254 18.66 17.49 5.33
C PRO A 254 17.37 18.04 5.96
N ALA A 255 17.32 18.13 7.28
CA ALA A 255 16.24 18.85 7.94
C ALA A 255 16.22 20.31 7.47
N MET A 256 15.10 20.75 6.95
CA MET A 256 14.92 22.09 6.35
C MET A 256 13.77 22.83 7.02
N PRO A 257 13.82 24.17 7.05
CA PRO A 257 12.68 24.97 7.48
C PRO A 257 11.41 24.61 6.68
N THR A 258 10.25 24.75 7.30
CA THR A 258 8.97 24.58 6.62
C THR A 258 8.72 25.73 5.65
N TYR A 259 8.13 25.43 4.50
CA TYR A 259 7.66 26.45 3.58
C TYR A 259 6.19 26.82 3.92
N PRO A 260 5.80 28.10 3.81
CA PRO A 260 4.41 28.49 4.02
C PRO A 260 3.44 27.72 3.13
N ASN A 261 2.32 27.29 3.70
CA ASN A 261 1.30 26.61 2.93
C ASN A 261 0.55 27.61 2.04
N PHE A 262 0.57 27.37 0.74
CA PHE A 262 -0.06 28.23 -0.27
C PHE A 262 -1.32 27.60 -0.91
N TYR A 263 -1.95 26.64 -0.22
CA TYR A 263 -3.21 26.06 -0.67
C TYR A 263 -4.30 27.10 -0.98
N PRO A 264 -4.46 28.21 -0.24
CA PRO A 264 -5.46 29.22 -0.58
C PRO A 264 -5.34 29.74 -2.03
N GLU A 265 -4.14 29.83 -2.58
CA GLU A 265 -3.90 30.23 -3.97
C GLU A 265 -4.26 29.13 -4.98
N LEU A 266 -4.29 27.88 -4.53
CA LEU A 266 -4.66 26.71 -5.34
C LEU A 266 -6.15 26.38 -5.24
N ALA A 267 -6.85 26.86 -4.22
CA ALA A 267 -8.24 26.46 -3.95
C ALA A 267 -9.22 26.82 -5.07
N ALA A 268 -8.92 27.87 -5.86
CA ALA A 268 -9.71 28.28 -7.02
C ALA A 268 -9.29 27.57 -8.32
N GLU A 269 -8.17 26.86 -8.32
CA GLU A 269 -7.61 26.24 -9.52
C GLU A 269 -8.18 24.85 -9.75
N THR A 270 -8.96 24.70 -10.80
CA THR A 270 -9.60 23.43 -11.16
C THR A 270 -8.88 22.66 -12.26
N THR A 271 -7.73 23.17 -12.75
CA THR A 271 -6.96 22.56 -13.83
C THR A 271 -5.54 22.22 -13.37
N VAL A 272 -5.00 21.13 -13.93
CA VAL A 272 -3.60 20.75 -13.70
C VAL A 272 -2.63 21.86 -14.12
N THR A 273 -2.95 22.55 -15.22
CA THR A 273 -2.10 23.64 -15.73
C THR A 273 -2.07 24.84 -14.78
N GLY A 274 -3.22 25.24 -14.24
CA GLY A 274 -3.33 26.32 -13.27
C GLY A 274 -2.56 26.00 -11.98
N ILE A 275 -2.80 24.82 -11.40
CA ILE A 275 -2.04 24.33 -10.24
C ILE A 275 -0.51 24.36 -10.51
N MET A 276 -0.08 23.87 -11.67
CA MET A 276 1.36 23.86 -12.01
C MET A 276 1.93 25.26 -12.22
N ALA A 277 1.16 26.22 -12.67
CA ALA A 277 1.60 27.61 -12.80
C ALA A 277 1.86 28.23 -11.42
N VAL A 278 0.92 28.07 -10.47
CA VAL A 278 1.07 28.52 -9.08
C VAL A 278 2.26 27.81 -8.42
N PHE A 279 2.33 26.48 -8.51
CA PHE A 279 3.42 25.70 -7.92
C PHE A 279 4.81 26.13 -8.44
N LYS A 280 4.96 26.35 -9.75
CA LYS A 280 6.20 26.84 -10.34
C LYS A 280 6.57 28.24 -9.86
N ARG A 281 5.60 29.12 -9.61
CA ARG A 281 5.85 30.45 -9.04
C ARG A 281 6.45 30.32 -7.62
N HIS A 282 5.89 29.47 -6.77
CA HIS A 282 6.43 29.20 -5.43
C HIS A 282 7.80 28.53 -5.47
N LEU A 283 8.07 27.62 -6.41
CA LEU A 283 9.40 27.05 -6.60
C LEU A 283 10.44 28.11 -6.96
N ARG A 284 10.11 29.07 -7.85
CA ARG A 284 11.01 30.17 -8.20
C ARG A 284 11.24 31.12 -7.02
N ALA A 285 10.19 31.45 -6.28
CA ALA A 285 10.29 32.31 -5.10
C ALA A 285 11.14 31.66 -3.99
N ALA A 286 11.00 30.35 -3.79
CA ALA A 286 11.82 29.57 -2.86
C ALA A 286 13.30 29.55 -3.31
N ALA A 287 13.55 29.26 -4.58
CA ALA A 287 14.92 29.24 -5.13
C ALA A 287 15.62 30.61 -5.03
N ALA A 288 14.89 31.72 -5.18
CA ALA A 288 15.44 33.07 -4.99
C ALA A 288 15.84 33.37 -3.54
N GLN A 289 15.43 32.54 -2.57
CA GLN A 289 15.75 32.61 -1.14
C GLN A 289 16.62 31.42 -0.69
N ASP A 290 17.27 30.71 -1.62
CA ASP A 290 18.07 29.51 -1.38
C ASP A 290 17.30 28.39 -0.66
N ILE A 291 15.97 28.39 -0.74
CA ILE A 291 15.12 27.34 -0.20
C ILE A 291 14.97 26.21 -1.22
N ASP A 292 15.26 24.99 -0.79
CA ASP A 292 15.10 23.78 -1.61
C ASP A 292 13.61 23.56 -2.00
N TRP A 293 13.38 22.85 -3.08
CA TRP A 293 12.05 22.56 -3.61
C TRP A 293 11.23 21.62 -2.69
N ARG A 294 11.88 20.83 -1.82
CA ARG A 294 11.22 19.81 -0.98
C ARG A 294 10.23 20.41 0.04
N PRO A 295 10.60 21.45 0.82
CA PRO A 295 9.65 22.13 1.69
C PRO A 295 8.45 22.72 0.94
N VAL A 296 8.65 23.23 -0.29
CA VAL A 296 7.55 23.76 -1.11
C VAL A 296 6.54 22.67 -1.45
N LEU A 297 7.02 21.48 -1.88
CA LEU A 297 6.17 20.33 -2.15
C LEU A 297 5.46 19.83 -0.86
N ASP A 298 6.21 19.74 0.23
CA ASP A 298 5.72 19.16 1.50
C ASP A 298 4.67 20.07 2.17
N SER A 299 4.72 21.39 1.94
CA SER A 299 3.74 22.34 2.49
C SER A 299 2.31 22.07 2.02
N LEU A 300 2.13 21.45 0.83
CA LEU A 300 0.83 21.12 0.27
C LEU A 300 0.26 19.78 0.78
N ARG A 301 1.05 18.98 1.51
CA ARG A 301 0.66 17.65 1.95
C ARG A 301 -0.70 17.59 2.67
N PRO A 302 -1.02 18.50 3.59
CA PRO A 302 -2.32 18.49 4.29
C PRO A 302 -3.52 18.72 3.35
N ASN A 303 -3.30 19.29 2.18
CA ASN A 303 -4.32 19.71 1.25
C ASN A 303 -4.42 18.85 -0.01
N LEU A 304 -3.55 17.85 -0.19
CA LEU A 304 -3.51 17.04 -1.41
C LEU A 304 -4.84 16.38 -1.76
N GLY A 305 -5.56 15.85 -0.77
CA GLY A 305 -6.88 15.28 -0.97
C GLY A 305 -7.90 16.33 -1.45
N ARG A 306 -7.84 17.56 -0.94
CA ARG A 306 -8.72 18.66 -1.36
C ARG A 306 -8.41 19.09 -2.79
N ILE A 307 -7.14 19.24 -3.14
CA ILE A 307 -6.69 19.58 -4.51
C ILE A 307 -7.18 18.50 -5.48
N TRP A 308 -6.98 17.24 -5.14
CA TRP A 308 -7.41 16.11 -5.96
C TRP A 308 -8.92 16.06 -6.17
N ALA A 309 -9.70 16.23 -5.11
CA ALA A 309 -11.16 16.18 -5.13
C ALA A 309 -11.79 17.38 -5.91
N ALA A 310 -11.10 18.52 -5.93
CA ALA A 310 -11.56 19.70 -6.71
C ALA A 310 -11.40 19.52 -8.22
N TRP A 311 -10.58 18.58 -8.68
CA TRP A 311 -10.36 18.37 -10.10
C TRP A 311 -11.49 17.56 -10.76
N PRO A 312 -12.02 17.98 -11.90
CA PRO A 312 -12.88 17.14 -12.70
C PRO A 312 -12.11 15.93 -13.25
N LEU A 313 -12.82 14.85 -13.54
CA LEU A 313 -12.24 13.57 -13.97
C LEU A 313 -11.26 13.70 -15.14
N VAL A 314 -11.48 14.65 -16.07
CA VAL A 314 -10.58 14.90 -17.20
C VAL A 314 -9.22 15.40 -16.74
N GLU A 315 -9.17 16.25 -15.71
CA GLU A 315 -7.93 16.79 -15.17
C GLU A 315 -7.20 15.75 -14.30
N GLN A 316 -7.93 14.96 -13.53
CA GLN A 316 -7.36 13.81 -12.81
C GLN A 316 -6.69 12.84 -13.79
N ARG A 317 -7.34 12.51 -14.94
CA ARG A 317 -6.74 11.70 -16.01
C ARG A 317 -5.51 12.34 -16.62
N ARG A 318 -5.53 13.66 -16.84
CA ARG A 318 -4.39 14.43 -17.38
C ARG A 318 -3.20 14.35 -16.42
N PHE A 319 -3.42 14.58 -15.13
CA PHE A 319 -2.38 14.43 -14.11
C PHE A 319 -1.80 13.02 -14.08
N LEU A 320 -2.65 11.99 -14.03
CA LEU A 320 -2.20 10.59 -13.99
C LEU A 320 -1.36 10.23 -15.21
N ARG A 321 -1.70 10.75 -16.39
CA ARG A 321 -0.99 10.48 -17.63
C ARG A 321 0.37 11.18 -17.71
N HIS A 322 0.45 12.43 -17.27
CA HIS A 322 1.59 13.29 -17.57
C HIS A 322 2.47 13.65 -16.37
N LEU A 323 1.91 13.67 -15.16
CA LEU A 323 2.61 14.17 -13.97
C LEU A 323 2.77 13.15 -12.85
N ALA A 324 1.92 12.14 -12.74
CA ALA A 324 1.95 11.19 -11.63
C ALA A 324 3.30 10.47 -11.47
N GLY A 325 4.00 10.20 -12.59
CA GLY A 325 5.35 9.62 -12.53
C GLY A 325 6.39 10.56 -11.93
N GLN A 326 6.34 11.86 -12.28
CA GLN A 326 7.22 12.88 -11.70
C GLN A 326 6.88 13.15 -10.24
N TRP A 327 5.57 13.21 -9.93
CA TRP A 327 5.07 13.30 -8.57
C TRP A 327 5.60 12.16 -7.71
N ALA A 328 5.50 10.91 -8.15
CA ALA A 328 5.97 9.75 -7.41
C ALA A 328 7.48 9.84 -7.09
N VAL A 329 8.30 10.28 -8.05
CA VAL A 329 9.75 10.47 -7.86
C VAL A 329 10.04 11.56 -6.82
N ALA A 330 9.34 12.69 -6.86
CA ALA A 330 9.58 13.82 -5.98
C ALA A 330 8.98 13.61 -4.58
N ARG A 331 7.86 12.86 -4.49
CA ARG A 331 7.09 12.68 -3.25
C ARG A 331 7.52 11.46 -2.43
N HIS A 332 7.74 10.32 -3.09
CA HIS A 332 8.14 9.08 -2.42
C HIS A 332 9.67 8.98 -2.41
N ARG A 333 10.28 9.83 -1.59
CA ARG A 333 11.75 9.96 -1.52
C ARG A 333 12.40 8.76 -0.88
N SER A 334 13.64 8.50 -1.28
CA SER A 334 14.51 7.49 -0.68
C SER A 334 15.32 8.08 0.49
N PRO A 335 15.63 7.31 1.54
CA PRO A 335 16.67 7.68 2.49
C PRO A 335 17.97 8.06 1.78
N PRO A 336 18.71 9.10 2.24
CA PRO A 336 19.92 9.57 1.57
C PRO A 336 20.96 8.47 1.37
N GLN A 337 21.17 7.61 2.39
CA GLN A 337 22.11 6.48 2.30
C GLN A 337 21.72 5.47 1.21
N ASN A 338 20.42 5.18 1.05
CA ASN A 338 19.97 4.27 0.01
C ASN A 338 20.11 4.90 -1.38
N ALA A 339 19.80 6.19 -1.51
CA ALA A 339 19.98 6.93 -2.76
C ALA A 339 21.46 7.01 -3.17
N GLN A 340 22.36 7.23 -2.21
CA GLN A 340 23.81 7.24 -2.43
C GLN A 340 24.30 5.86 -2.85
N ALA A 341 23.90 4.80 -2.15
CA ALA A 341 24.29 3.44 -2.51
C ALA A 341 23.85 3.06 -3.95
N VAL A 342 22.65 3.47 -4.38
CA VAL A 342 22.20 3.28 -5.77
C VAL A 342 23.07 4.09 -6.76
N ALA A 343 23.45 5.32 -6.41
CA ALA A 343 24.32 6.14 -7.24
C ALA A 343 25.71 5.50 -7.39
N ASP A 344 26.31 5.03 -6.30
CA ASP A 344 27.63 4.37 -6.29
C ASP A 344 27.61 3.09 -7.12
N LEU A 345 26.59 2.25 -6.97
CA LEU A 345 26.40 1.03 -7.78
C LEU A 345 26.23 1.35 -9.26
N THR A 346 25.56 2.47 -9.59
CA THR A 346 25.40 2.91 -10.97
C THR A 346 26.72 3.40 -11.54
N ALA A 347 27.48 4.20 -10.79
CA ALA A 347 28.79 4.69 -11.18
C ALA A 347 29.80 3.53 -11.39
N ALA A 348 29.72 2.49 -10.56
CA ALA A 348 30.52 1.26 -10.70
C ALA A 348 30.08 0.34 -11.87
N GLY A 349 29.03 0.70 -12.62
CA GLY A 349 28.50 -0.14 -13.71
C GLY A 349 27.75 -1.40 -13.24
N LEU A 350 27.53 -1.53 -11.92
CA LEU A 350 26.85 -2.66 -11.31
C LEU A 350 25.31 -2.55 -11.37
N VAL A 351 24.79 -1.37 -11.70
CA VAL A 351 23.37 -1.12 -11.97
C VAL A 351 23.23 -0.41 -13.30
N ARG A 352 22.39 -0.95 -14.18
CA ARG A 352 22.14 -0.39 -15.51
C ARG A 352 20.67 -0.06 -15.65
N LEU A 353 20.32 1.23 -15.61
CA LEU A 353 18.96 1.72 -15.77
C LEU A 353 18.61 1.92 -17.25
N HIS A 354 17.61 1.19 -17.72
CA HIS A 354 17.12 1.25 -19.08
C HIS A 354 15.74 1.92 -19.12
N VAL A 355 15.62 2.95 -19.95
CA VAL A 355 14.32 3.59 -20.19
C VAL A 355 13.51 2.74 -21.14
N GLY A 356 12.31 2.34 -20.73
CA GLY A 356 11.44 1.54 -21.58
C GLY A 356 10.25 0.91 -20.86
N THR A 357 9.40 0.29 -21.66
CA THR A 357 8.24 -0.48 -21.18
C THR A 357 8.41 -1.94 -21.52
N VAL A 358 8.28 -2.82 -20.55
CA VAL A 358 8.22 -4.26 -20.79
C VAL A 358 6.94 -4.57 -21.56
N ARG A 359 7.07 -5.30 -22.68
CA ARG A 359 5.97 -5.66 -23.59
C ARG A 359 5.66 -7.13 -23.61
N GLU A 360 6.65 -7.95 -23.31
CA GLU A 360 6.54 -9.40 -23.34
C GLU A 360 7.63 -10.04 -22.50
N ILE A 361 7.30 -11.14 -21.86
CA ILE A 361 8.24 -12.00 -21.16
C ILE A 361 7.97 -13.43 -21.65
N LEU A 362 9.01 -14.12 -22.09
CA LEU A 362 8.93 -15.49 -22.58
C LEU A 362 9.93 -16.37 -21.82
N PRO A 363 9.54 -17.58 -21.42
CA PRO A 363 10.47 -18.60 -20.99
C PRO A 363 11.43 -18.99 -22.13
N ASP A 364 12.71 -19.16 -21.80
CA ASP A 364 13.77 -19.58 -22.72
C ASP A 364 14.71 -20.59 -22.01
N GLY A 365 14.30 -21.83 -21.93
CA GLY A 365 14.96 -22.82 -21.09
C GLY A 365 14.89 -22.46 -19.62
N ASN A 366 16.06 -22.33 -18.99
CA ASN A 366 16.18 -21.88 -17.57
C ASN A 366 16.21 -20.35 -17.40
N ARG A 367 16.11 -19.60 -18.50
CA ARG A 367 16.19 -18.15 -18.52
C ARG A 367 14.87 -17.53 -18.98
N LEU A 368 14.78 -16.22 -18.84
CA LEU A 368 13.66 -15.41 -19.30
C LEU A 368 14.14 -14.42 -20.36
N ARG A 369 13.40 -14.32 -21.47
CA ARG A 369 13.57 -13.27 -22.46
C ARG A 369 12.54 -12.18 -22.24
N VAL A 370 13.00 -10.95 -22.10
CA VAL A 370 12.18 -9.78 -21.84
C VAL A 370 12.25 -8.83 -23.01
N ARG A 371 11.12 -8.58 -23.67
CA ARG A 371 11.01 -7.60 -24.75
C ARG A 371 10.73 -6.23 -24.16
N VAL A 372 11.66 -5.30 -24.39
CA VAL A 372 11.57 -3.93 -23.91
C VAL A 372 11.36 -3.00 -25.11
N ARG A 373 10.44 -2.06 -24.97
CA ARG A 373 10.22 -0.98 -25.91
C ARG A 373 10.78 0.34 -25.34
N PRO A 374 11.94 0.82 -25.82
CA PRO A 374 12.44 2.16 -25.51
C PRO A 374 11.55 3.22 -26.17
N PRO A 375 11.53 4.47 -25.65
CA PRO A 375 10.85 5.58 -26.30
C PRO A 375 11.49 5.89 -27.66
N GLY A 376 10.66 5.90 -28.71
CA GLY A 376 11.14 6.28 -30.06
C GLY A 376 11.97 5.25 -30.79
N GLU A 377 12.24 4.08 -30.19
CA GLU A 377 13.09 3.06 -30.77
C GLU A 377 12.32 1.73 -31.00
N PRO A 378 12.80 0.82 -31.86
CA PRO A 378 12.25 -0.51 -32.01
C PRO A 378 12.42 -1.34 -30.73
N ASN A 379 11.59 -2.37 -30.60
CA ASN A 379 11.67 -3.30 -29.48
C ASN A 379 13.03 -4.03 -29.46
N GLY A 380 13.65 -4.11 -28.27
CA GLY A 380 14.84 -4.93 -28.04
C GLY A 380 14.54 -6.09 -27.08
N TRP A 381 15.29 -7.19 -27.23
CA TRP A 381 15.24 -8.32 -26.30
C TRP A 381 16.38 -8.23 -25.29
N ARG A 382 16.09 -8.62 -24.06
CA ARG A 382 17.07 -8.83 -22.98
C ARG A 382 16.82 -10.21 -22.38
N THR A 383 17.87 -10.88 -21.97
CA THR A 383 17.79 -12.15 -21.26
C THR A 383 18.18 -11.93 -19.81
N ALA A 384 17.62 -12.71 -18.91
CA ALA A 384 18.01 -12.76 -17.50
C ALA A 384 17.68 -14.14 -16.93
N ASP A 385 18.42 -14.55 -15.90
CA ASP A 385 18.09 -15.75 -15.11
C ASP A 385 16.91 -15.46 -14.20
N HIS A 386 16.85 -14.24 -13.67
CA HIS A 386 15.78 -13.78 -12.81
C HIS A 386 15.17 -12.45 -13.26
N VAL A 387 13.83 -12.41 -13.27
CA VAL A 387 13.06 -11.18 -13.51
C VAL A 387 12.20 -10.90 -12.30
N ILE A 388 12.42 -9.76 -11.65
CA ILE A 388 11.72 -9.36 -10.41
C ILE A 388 10.79 -8.19 -10.69
N SER A 389 9.49 -8.36 -10.39
CA SER A 389 8.49 -7.31 -10.56
C SER A 389 8.53 -6.34 -9.39
N CYS A 390 9.15 -5.17 -9.59
CA CYS A 390 9.14 -4.04 -8.68
C CYS A 390 8.14 -2.97 -9.12
N ALA A 391 7.13 -3.33 -9.91
CA ALA A 391 6.03 -2.47 -10.29
C ALA A 391 5.15 -2.13 -9.08
N GLY A 392 4.44 -1.02 -9.17
CA GLY A 392 3.50 -0.63 -8.11
C GLY A 392 2.33 -1.62 -7.97
N PRO A 393 1.59 -1.56 -6.86
CA PRO A 393 0.50 -2.48 -6.57
C PRO A 393 -0.63 -2.39 -7.59
N LEU A 394 -1.43 -3.48 -7.69
CA LEU A 394 -2.68 -3.46 -8.43
C LEU A 394 -3.73 -2.68 -7.65
N LEU A 395 -4.16 -1.55 -8.19
CA LEU A 395 -5.20 -0.68 -7.61
C LEU A 395 -6.55 -0.81 -8.34
N ASP A 396 -6.58 -1.47 -9.48
CA ASP A 396 -7.79 -1.70 -10.26
C ASP A 396 -8.63 -2.83 -9.64
N TYR A 397 -9.56 -2.45 -8.78
CA TYR A 397 -10.45 -3.39 -8.10
C TYR A 397 -11.38 -4.18 -9.04
N ALA A 398 -11.52 -3.76 -10.30
CA ALA A 398 -12.20 -4.57 -11.30
C ALA A 398 -11.40 -5.82 -11.72
N ARG A 399 -10.08 -5.83 -11.49
CA ARG A 399 -9.14 -6.90 -11.87
C ARG A 399 -8.63 -7.73 -10.69
N ILE A 400 -8.94 -7.34 -9.46
CA ILE A 400 -8.50 -8.06 -8.25
C ILE A 400 -9.25 -9.41 -8.19
N ALA A 401 -8.48 -10.49 -8.02
CA ALA A 401 -8.96 -11.86 -8.00
C ALA A 401 -9.27 -12.40 -6.58
N ASP A 402 -9.23 -11.53 -5.57
CA ASP A 402 -9.59 -11.89 -4.20
C ASP A 402 -11.08 -12.28 -4.10
N PRO A 403 -11.44 -13.44 -3.49
CA PRO A 403 -12.82 -13.94 -3.45
C PRO A 403 -13.79 -12.97 -2.77
N LEU A 404 -13.39 -12.32 -1.67
CA LEU A 404 -14.23 -11.35 -0.95
C LEU A 404 -14.53 -10.14 -1.84
N VAL A 405 -13.49 -9.59 -2.50
CA VAL A 405 -13.63 -8.45 -3.41
C VAL A 405 -14.51 -8.80 -4.60
N GLN A 406 -14.30 -9.97 -5.20
CA GLN A 406 -15.12 -10.46 -6.33
C GLN A 406 -16.57 -10.64 -5.95
N GLY A 407 -16.84 -11.28 -4.81
CA GLY A 407 -18.18 -11.51 -4.29
C GLY A 407 -18.93 -10.21 -3.99
N LEU A 408 -18.29 -9.26 -3.31
CA LEU A 408 -18.89 -7.95 -3.01
C LEU A 408 -19.17 -7.14 -4.28
N ARG A 409 -18.26 -7.19 -5.26
CA ARG A 409 -18.45 -6.53 -6.55
C ARG A 409 -19.60 -7.16 -7.35
N ALA A 410 -19.65 -8.48 -7.43
CA ALA A 410 -20.71 -9.21 -8.15
C ALA A 410 -22.10 -8.96 -7.53
N ALA A 411 -22.16 -8.80 -6.20
CA ALA A 411 -23.38 -8.42 -5.48
C ALA A 411 -23.73 -6.92 -5.58
N GLY A 412 -22.93 -6.10 -6.28
CA GLY A 412 -23.16 -4.68 -6.42
C GLY A 412 -22.85 -3.83 -5.18
N HIS A 413 -22.22 -4.40 -4.14
CA HIS A 413 -21.89 -3.70 -2.89
C HIS A 413 -20.53 -2.98 -2.89
N LEU A 414 -19.79 -3.08 -3.98
CA LEU A 414 -18.46 -2.51 -4.13
C LEU A 414 -18.30 -1.98 -5.55
N THR A 415 -17.99 -0.69 -5.68
CA THR A 415 -17.83 -0.01 -6.99
C THR A 415 -16.38 0.40 -7.18
N PRO A 416 -15.66 -0.17 -8.18
CA PRO A 416 -14.33 0.27 -8.56
C PRO A 416 -14.34 1.70 -9.11
N ASP A 417 -13.29 2.46 -8.79
CA ASP A 417 -13.07 3.80 -9.32
C ASP A 417 -12.85 3.81 -10.85
N PRO A 418 -13.46 4.75 -11.61
CA PRO A 418 -13.26 4.85 -13.05
C PRO A 418 -11.84 5.20 -13.49
N LEU A 419 -11.00 5.73 -12.59
CA LEU A 419 -9.57 5.93 -12.80
C LEU A 419 -8.70 4.72 -12.40
N ARG A 420 -9.33 3.66 -11.90
CA ARG A 420 -8.65 2.42 -11.46
C ARG A 420 -7.66 2.63 -10.31
N LEU A 421 -7.98 3.56 -9.40
CA LEU A 421 -7.14 3.91 -8.27
C LEU A 421 -7.59 3.27 -6.95
N GLY A 422 -8.73 2.57 -6.94
CA GLY A 422 -9.29 1.98 -5.72
C GLY A 422 -10.80 1.80 -5.81
N LEU A 423 -11.49 2.17 -4.73
CA LEU A 423 -12.92 2.03 -4.54
C LEU A 423 -13.61 3.37 -4.34
N LEU A 424 -14.84 3.50 -4.82
CA LEU A 424 -15.67 4.64 -4.52
C LEU A 424 -16.21 4.52 -3.09
N THR A 425 -16.08 5.60 -2.32
CA THR A 425 -16.53 5.69 -0.93
C THR A 425 -17.17 7.03 -0.67
N ASP A 426 -17.97 7.09 0.39
CA ASP A 426 -18.36 8.35 0.99
C ASP A 426 -17.18 9.02 1.75
N ALA A 427 -17.45 10.15 2.40
CA ALA A 427 -16.45 10.88 3.18
C ALA A 427 -15.90 10.08 4.38
N HIS A 428 -16.69 9.17 4.94
CA HIS A 428 -16.34 8.37 6.12
C HIS A 428 -15.67 7.04 5.78
N GLY A 429 -15.69 6.63 4.51
CA GLY A 429 -15.11 5.37 4.04
C GLY A 429 -16.15 4.26 3.88
N ALA A 430 -17.44 4.56 3.98
CA ALA A 430 -18.48 3.63 3.58
C ALA A 430 -18.41 3.39 2.08
N LEU A 431 -18.45 2.13 1.64
CA LEU A 431 -18.37 1.77 0.23
C LEU A 431 -19.66 2.20 -0.50
N LEU A 432 -19.51 2.65 -1.73
CA LEU A 432 -20.64 2.93 -2.61
C LEU A 432 -21.01 1.69 -3.40
N ALA A 433 -22.29 1.37 -3.41
CA ALA A 433 -22.91 0.34 -4.22
C ALA A 433 -22.97 0.77 -5.71
N ALA A 434 -23.33 -0.14 -6.59
CA ALA A 434 -23.38 0.09 -8.03
C ALA A 434 -24.41 1.15 -8.45
N ASP A 435 -25.44 1.36 -7.64
CA ASP A 435 -26.45 2.41 -7.81
C ASP A 435 -26.05 3.76 -7.22
N GLY A 436 -24.86 3.87 -6.63
CA GLY A 436 -24.32 5.06 -5.99
C GLY A 436 -24.77 5.28 -4.55
N THR A 437 -25.59 4.39 -3.98
CA THR A 437 -25.96 4.44 -2.56
C THR A 437 -24.87 3.87 -1.69
N VAL A 438 -24.91 4.15 -0.37
CA VAL A 438 -24.00 3.55 0.60
C VAL A 438 -24.35 2.09 0.80
N ALA A 439 -23.36 1.19 0.65
CA ALA A 439 -23.52 -0.22 0.94
C ALA A 439 -23.63 -0.45 2.47
N PRO A 440 -24.74 -0.98 2.99
CA PRO A 440 -24.95 -1.08 4.42
C PRO A 440 -23.86 -1.88 5.13
N GLY A 441 -23.36 -1.37 6.26
CA GLY A 441 -22.38 -2.03 7.11
C GLY A 441 -21.05 -2.36 6.45
N LEU A 442 -20.66 -1.67 5.35
CA LEU A 442 -19.43 -1.99 4.60
C LEU A 442 -18.57 -0.75 4.41
N PHE A 443 -17.35 -0.81 4.95
CA PHE A 443 -16.40 0.29 4.98
C PHE A 443 -15.04 -0.14 4.42
N THR A 444 -14.20 0.83 4.10
CA THR A 444 -12.80 0.59 3.75
C THR A 444 -11.89 1.71 4.23
N LEU A 445 -10.61 1.40 4.42
CA LEU A 445 -9.55 2.37 4.70
C LEU A 445 -8.23 1.92 4.05
N GLY A 446 -7.32 2.85 3.89
CA GLY A 446 -6.02 2.57 3.31
C GLY A 446 -5.94 2.79 1.80
N PRO A 447 -5.10 2.02 1.08
CA PRO A 447 -4.83 2.23 -0.35
C PRO A 447 -6.08 2.21 -1.23
N SER A 448 -7.12 1.48 -0.85
CA SER A 448 -8.42 1.43 -1.53
C SER A 448 -9.12 2.80 -1.64
N ARG A 449 -8.84 3.73 -0.70
CA ARG A 449 -9.39 5.10 -0.67
C ARG A 449 -8.57 6.13 -1.45
N ARG A 450 -7.64 5.69 -2.27
CA ARG A 450 -6.88 6.58 -3.14
C ARG A 450 -7.73 7.44 -4.07
N PRO A 451 -8.89 7.00 -4.57
CA PRO A 451 -9.80 7.88 -5.33
C PRO A 451 -10.24 9.13 -4.56
N THR A 452 -10.41 9.02 -3.24
CA THR A 452 -10.81 10.14 -2.38
C THR A 452 -9.65 11.07 -2.03
N TYR A 453 -8.46 10.50 -1.73
CA TYR A 453 -7.36 11.28 -1.14
C TYR A 453 -6.14 11.44 -2.05
N PHE A 454 -6.06 10.65 -3.13
CA PHE A 454 -4.88 10.45 -3.97
C PHE A 454 -3.67 9.89 -3.19
N GLU A 455 -3.34 10.44 -2.02
CA GLU A 455 -2.35 9.94 -1.06
C GLU A 455 -3.08 9.18 0.07
N SER A 456 -3.04 7.85 0.03
CA SER A 456 -3.73 6.97 0.98
C SER A 456 -2.89 5.72 1.31
N THR A 457 -1.57 5.90 1.42
CA THR A 457 -0.64 4.79 1.67
C THR A 457 0.38 5.08 2.77
N ALA A 458 0.61 6.34 3.11
CA ALA A 458 1.59 6.70 4.14
C ALA A 458 0.95 6.70 5.54
N VAL A 459 1.76 6.36 6.53
CA VAL A 459 1.35 6.21 7.94
C VAL A 459 0.57 7.42 8.48
N PRO A 460 1.01 8.68 8.28
CA PRO A 460 0.28 9.84 8.82
C PRO A 460 -1.16 9.94 8.29
N GLU A 461 -1.36 9.66 7.00
CA GLU A 461 -2.69 9.71 6.37
C GLU A 461 -3.56 8.52 6.83
N LEU A 462 -2.97 7.32 6.92
CA LEU A 462 -3.67 6.11 7.32
C LEU A 462 -4.14 6.16 8.77
N ARG A 463 -3.32 6.66 9.70
CA ARG A 463 -3.74 6.80 11.12
C ARG A 463 -4.87 7.80 11.30
N GLN A 464 -4.92 8.88 10.49
CA GLN A 464 -6.03 9.82 10.52
C GLN A 464 -7.32 9.19 9.98
N GLN A 465 -7.23 8.41 8.90
CA GLN A 465 -8.37 7.65 8.38
C GLN A 465 -8.89 6.66 9.42
N ALA A 466 -8.00 5.94 10.12
CA ALA A 466 -8.37 4.99 11.15
C ALA A 466 -9.10 5.66 12.33
N ALA A 467 -8.58 6.78 12.81
CA ALA A 467 -9.21 7.55 13.91
C ALA A 467 -10.57 8.11 13.49
N ALA A 468 -10.67 8.69 12.29
CA ALA A 468 -11.92 9.23 11.78
C ALA A 468 -12.99 8.14 11.58
N LEU A 469 -12.61 6.97 11.05
CA LEU A 469 -13.53 5.85 10.89
C LEU A 469 -13.95 5.26 12.24
N ALA A 470 -13.04 5.12 13.21
CA ALA A 470 -13.37 4.65 14.56
C ALA A 470 -14.39 5.58 15.24
N ALA A 471 -14.18 6.90 15.14
CA ALA A 471 -15.13 7.89 15.66
C ALA A 471 -16.48 7.89 14.93
N HIS A 472 -16.50 7.52 13.63
CA HIS A 472 -17.76 7.38 12.87
C HIS A 472 -18.53 6.11 13.30
N LEU A 473 -17.85 4.99 13.48
CA LEU A 473 -18.46 3.71 13.92
C LEU A 473 -18.92 3.74 15.39
N ALA A 474 -18.47 4.71 16.16
CA ALA A 474 -18.86 4.92 17.55
C ALA A 474 -20.13 5.78 17.73
N ARG A 475 -20.77 6.24 16.67
CA ARG A 475 -22.01 7.05 16.66
C ARG A 475 -23.24 6.17 16.54
#